data_4648b98963d3281e81338fb048b733b7
#
_entry.id   4648b98963d3281e81338fb048b733b7
#
_cell.length_a   1.000
_cell.length_b   1.000
_cell.length_c   1.000
_cell.angle_alpha   90.00
_cell.angle_beta   90.00
_cell.angle_gamma   90.00
#
_symmetry.space_group_name_H-M   'P 1'
#
loop_
_entity.id
_entity.type
_entity.pdbx_description
1 polymer ?
#
loop_
_entity_poly.entity_id
_entity_poly.type
_entity_poly.pdbx_seq_one_letter_code
_entity_poly.pdbx_strand_id
1 'polypeptide(L)'
;MNLIPTVIEKSQYGERAYDIYSRLLKERIIFLGGPITDPVANAVIAQLLFLDSQDPKKDIQLYVNSPGGVVTSGLAIYDTMQYVLSLIHI
;
A
#
# COMPACT_ATOMS: atom_id res chain seq x y z
N MET A 1 4.85 0.75 11.56
CA MET A 1 4.82 1.95 10.70
C MET A 1 3.62 1.87 9.77
N ASN A 2 2.91 2.94 9.66
CA ASN A 2 1.78 2.98 8.73
C ASN A 2 2.28 3.23 7.32
N LEU A 3 1.72 2.53 6.39
CA LEU A 3 2.05 2.67 4.97
C LEU A 3 1.70 4.06 4.47
N ILE A 4 0.56 4.54 4.88
CA ILE A 4 0.16 5.92 4.66
C ILE A 4 0.36 6.62 5.99
N PRO A 5 1.13 7.71 6.04
CA PRO A 5 1.27 8.45 7.27
C PRO A 5 -0.08 9.06 7.62
N THR A 6 -0.90 8.28 8.30
CA THR A 6 -2.16 8.77 8.82
C THR A 6 -1.93 9.60 10.07
N VAL A 7 -0.80 9.38 10.70
CA VAL A 7 -0.38 10.27 11.75
C VAL A 7 0.25 11.45 11.07
N ILE A 8 -0.52 12.47 10.98
CA ILE A 8 0.02 13.75 10.58
C ILE A 8 0.90 14.18 11.72
N GLU A 9 2.09 13.68 11.72
CA GLU A 9 3.10 14.28 12.54
C GLU A 9 3.30 15.68 11.99
N LYS A 10 3.07 16.63 12.85
CA LYS A 10 3.23 18.03 12.51
C LYS A 10 4.70 18.42 12.36
N SER A 11 5.57 17.43 12.20
CA SER A 11 6.95 17.65 11.87
C SER A 11 7.09 17.69 10.36
N GLN A 12 8.02 18.46 9.90
CA GLN A 12 8.34 18.61 8.49
C GLN A 12 8.66 17.28 7.81
N TYR A 13 9.15 16.30 8.57
CA TYR A 13 9.45 14.96 8.07
C TYR A 13 8.19 14.14 7.79
N GLY A 14 7.18 14.24 8.64
CA GLY A 14 5.92 13.53 8.44
C GLY A 14 5.19 14.01 7.20
N GLU A 15 5.19 15.31 6.97
CA GLU A 15 4.58 15.90 5.79
C GLU A 15 5.29 15.47 4.51
N ARG A 16 6.62 15.42 4.52
CA ARG A 16 7.40 14.96 3.36
C ARG A 16 7.15 13.49 3.06
N ALA A 17 7.06 12.64 4.09
CA ALA A 17 6.76 11.23 3.90
C ALA A 17 5.38 11.07 3.28
N TYR A 18 4.40 11.82 3.75
CA TYR A 18 3.06 11.82 3.18
C TYR A 18 3.07 12.20 1.70
N ASP A 19 3.77 13.26 1.37
CA ASP A 19 3.88 13.72 -0.02
C ASP A 19 4.53 12.68 -0.93
N ILE A 20 5.58 12.01 -0.45
CA ILE A 20 6.26 10.97 -1.22
C ILE A 20 5.32 9.81 -1.49
N TYR A 21 4.63 9.29 -0.48
CA TYR A 21 3.71 8.19 -0.65
C TYR A 21 2.54 8.57 -1.56
N SER A 22 2.02 9.78 -1.43
CA SER A 22 0.95 10.27 -2.30
C SER A 22 1.38 10.35 -3.75
N ARG A 23 2.60 10.80 -4.01
CA ARG A 23 3.13 10.87 -5.36
C ARG A 23 3.36 9.50 -5.95
N LEU A 24 3.88 8.56 -5.17
CA LEU A 24 4.04 7.17 -5.60
C LEU A 24 2.70 6.57 -5.97
N LEU A 25 1.68 6.82 -5.17
CA LEU A 25 0.34 6.30 -5.43
C LEU A 25 -0.23 6.82 -6.75
N LYS A 26 0.04 8.07 -7.10
CA LYS A 26 -0.37 8.62 -8.40
C LYS A 26 0.26 7.88 -9.56
N GLU A 27 1.47 7.37 -9.36
CA GLU A 27 2.17 6.57 -10.36
C GLU A 27 1.83 5.09 -10.26
N ARG A 28 0.79 4.72 -9.49
CA ARG A 28 0.33 3.36 -9.26
C ARG A 28 1.39 2.51 -8.55
N ILE A 29 2.11 3.12 -7.66
CA ILE A 29 3.12 2.46 -6.84
C ILE A 29 2.65 2.46 -5.39
N ILE A 30 2.61 1.27 -4.79
CA ILE A 30 2.31 1.09 -3.38
C ILE A 30 3.57 0.64 -2.67
N PHE A 31 3.90 1.27 -1.57
CA PHE A 31 5.06 0.89 -0.78
C PHE A 31 4.62 0.30 0.56
N LEU A 32 4.99 -0.95 0.79
CA LEU A 32 4.75 -1.64 2.05
C LEU A 32 6.06 -1.71 2.82
N GLY A 33 6.19 -0.84 3.82
CA GLY A 33 7.37 -0.80 4.69
C GLY A 33 6.98 -1.17 6.11
N GLY A 34 7.90 -1.86 6.80
CA GLY A 34 7.69 -2.26 8.18
C GLY A 34 6.85 -3.52 8.35
N PRO A 35 6.51 -3.88 9.61
CA PRO A 35 5.76 -5.10 9.88
C PRO A 35 4.35 -5.05 9.31
N ILE A 36 3.86 -6.22 8.89
CA ILE A 36 2.49 -6.35 8.39
C ILE A 36 1.56 -6.52 9.59
N THR A 37 0.78 -5.49 9.85
CA THR A 37 -0.25 -5.46 10.90
C THR A 37 -1.61 -5.30 10.24
N ASP A 38 -2.69 -5.44 11.00
CA ASP A 38 -4.03 -5.24 10.44
C ASP A 38 -4.22 -3.84 9.83
N PRO A 39 -3.83 -2.74 10.51
CA PRO A 39 -3.93 -1.42 9.90
C PRO A 39 -3.13 -1.27 8.61
N VAL A 40 -1.92 -1.83 8.56
CA VAL A 40 -1.08 -1.78 7.36
C VAL A 40 -1.73 -2.58 6.23
N ALA A 41 -2.23 -3.78 6.53
CA ALA A 41 -2.91 -4.60 5.54
C ALA A 41 -4.14 -3.88 4.99
N ASN A 42 -4.94 -3.27 5.84
CA ASN A 42 -6.12 -2.51 5.42
C ASN A 42 -5.74 -1.35 4.49
N ALA A 43 -4.64 -0.66 4.80
CA ALA A 43 -4.17 0.45 3.96
C ALA A 43 -3.73 -0.05 2.59
N VAL A 44 -2.99 -1.16 2.52
CA VAL A 44 -2.56 -1.75 1.25
C VAL A 44 -3.77 -2.21 0.43
N ILE A 45 -4.69 -2.91 1.06
CA ILE A 45 -5.90 -3.40 0.40
C ILE A 45 -6.72 -2.23 -0.17
N ALA A 46 -6.90 -1.18 0.61
CA ALA A 46 -7.64 0.00 0.16
C ALA A 46 -6.97 0.64 -1.05
N GLN A 47 -5.65 0.74 -1.05
CA GLN A 47 -4.91 1.29 -2.17
C GLN A 47 -5.02 0.43 -3.42
N LEU A 48 -4.93 -0.90 -3.27
CA LEU A 48 -5.10 -1.82 -4.40
C LEU A 48 -6.47 -1.66 -5.02
N LEU A 49 -7.51 -1.65 -4.21
CA LEU A 49 -8.89 -1.51 -4.68
C LEU A 49 -9.11 -0.16 -5.35
N PHE A 50 -8.55 0.89 -4.78
CA PHE A 50 -8.66 2.23 -5.32
C PHE A 50 -8.01 2.34 -6.70
N LEU A 51 -6.77 1.86 -6.83
CA LEU A 51 -6.05 1.92 -8.10
C LEU A 51 -6.72 1.07 -9.16
N ASP A 52 -7.18 -0.12 -8.78
CA ASP A 52 -7.89 -1.00 -9.72
C ASP A 52 -9.18 -0.36 -10.20
N SER A 53 -9.91 0.31 -9.33
CA SER A 53 -11.16 0.98 -9.71
C SER A 53 -10.93 2.15 -10.65
N GLN A 54 -9.78 2.80 -10.58
CA GLN A 54 -9.46 3.92 -11.48
C GLN A 54 -9.15 3.46 -12.88
N ASP A 55 -8.36 2.40 -13.03
CA ASP A 55 -8.01 1.85 -14.33
C ASP A 55 -7.53 0.41 -14.18
N PRO A 56 -8.41 -0.58 -14.37
CA PRO A 56 -8.04 -1.98 -14.20
C PRO A 56 -7.10 -2.51 -15.26
N LYS A 57 -6.84 -1.74 -16.32
CA LYS A 57 -5.93 -2.16 -17.39
C LYS A 57 -4.50 -1.73 -17.16
N LYS A 58 -4.25 -0.84 -16.21
CA LYS A 58 -2.90 -0.39 -15.90
C LYS A 58 -2.32 -1.20 -14.75
N ASP A 59 -1.04 -1.49 -14.87
CA ASP A 59 -0.31 -2.27 -13.88
C ASP A 59 -0.14 -1.50 -12.58
N ILE A 60 -0.02 -2.26 -11.48
CA ILE A 60 0.27 -1.72 -10.16
C ILE A 60 1.61 -2.30 -9.74
N GLN A 61 2.47 -1.48 -9.14
CA GLN A 61 3.73 -1.93 -8.57
C GLN A 61 3.64 -1.89 -7.05
N LEU A 62 3.96 -3.01 -6.42
CA LEU A 62 3.97 -3.14 -4.96
C LEU A 62 5.39 -3.42 -4.51
N TYR A 63 5.99 -2.44 -3.85
CA TYR A 63 7.31 -2.57 -3.27
C TYR A 63 7.18 -3.01 -1.82
N VAL A 64 7.85 -4.10 -1.48
CA VAL A 64 7.75 -4.68 -0.14
C VAL A 64 9.11 -4.63 0.54
N ASN A 65 9.15 -3.96 1.67
CA ASN A 65 10.32 -3.94 2.55
C ASN A 65 9.84 -4.20 3.97
N SER A 66 9.61 -5.47 4.27
CA SER A 66 8.97 -5.87 5.53
C SER A 66 9.63 -7.13 6.09
N PRO A 67 9.80 -7.21 7.40
CA PRO A 67 10.26 -8.44 8.05
C PRO A 67 9.18 -9.52 8.12
N GLY A 68 7.97 -9.23 7.65
CA GLY A 68 6.80 -10.08 7.81
C GLY A 68 5.86 -9.52 8.87
N GLY A 69 4.98 -10.37 9.39
CA GLY A 69 4.02 -9.94 10.39
C GLY A 69 2.88 -10.93 10.58
N VAL A 70 1.67 -10.42 10.77
CA VAL A 70 0.49 -11.24 11.01
C VAL A 70 0.12 -12.01 9.73
N VAL A 71 0.08 -13.34 9.83
CA VAL A 71 -0.16 -14.22 8.66
C VAL A 71 -1.52 -13.93 8.03
N THR A 72 -2.56 -13.76 8.84
CA THR A 72 -3.91 -13.49 8.34
C THR A 72 -3.99 -12.16 7.60
N SER A 73 -3.25 -11.14 8.07
CA SER A 73 -3.19 -9.84 7.39
C SER A 73 -2.47 -9.95 6.05
N GLY A 74 -1.37 -10.72 6.00
CA GLY A 74 -0.66 -10.97 4.76
C GLY A 74 -1.50 -11.73 3.75
N LEU A 75 -2.26 -12.72 4.20
CA LEU A 75 -3.18 -13.48 3.34
C LEU A 75 -4.30 -12.60 2.80
N ALA A 76 -4.79 -11.65 3.59
CA ALA A 76 -5.81 -10.72 3.13
C ALA A 76 -5.29 -9.84 1.98
N ILE A 77 -4.05 -9.40 2.06
CA ILE A 77 -3.40 -8.67 0.96
C ILE A 77 -3.30 -9.57 -0.27
N TYR A 78 -2.83 -10.80 -0.09
CA TYR A 78 -2.67 -11.74 -1.18
C TYR A 78 -4.01 -12.01 -1.88
N ASP A 79 -5.07 -12.26 -1.11
CA ASP A 79 -6.39 -12.51 -1.67
C ASP A 79 -6.90 -11.31 -2.47
N THR A 80 -6.66 -10.10 -1.98
CA THR A 80 -7.03 -8.89 -2.72
C THR A 80 -6.27 -8.78 -4.03
N MET A 81 -4.99 -9.13 -4.03
CA MET A 81 -4.18 -9.12 -5.25
C MET A 81 -4.74 -10.09 -6.30
N GLN A 82 -5.32 -11.20 -5.87
CA GLN A 82 -5.96 -12.16 -6.77
C GLN A 82 -7.31 -11.66 -7.30
N TYR A 83 -7.93 -10.76 -6.58
CA TYR A 83 -9.26 -10.24 -6.91
C TYR A 83 -9.20 -9.11 -7.95
N VAL A 84 -8.23 -8.24 -7.86
CA VAL A 84 -8.12 -7.07 -8.74
C VAL A 84 -7.77 -7.49 -10.17
N LEU A 85 -8.23 -6.71 -11.15
CA LEU A 85 -7.99 -6.99 -12.57
C LEU A 85 -6.65 -6.45 -13.06
N SER A 86 -6.11 -5.44 -12.40
CA SER A 86 -4.79 -4.89 -12.72
C SER A 86 -3.71 -5.94 -12.48
N LEU A 87 -2.70 -6.00 -13.35
CA LEU A 87 -1.51 -6.79 -13.08
C LEU A 87 -0.72 -6.12 -11.97
N ILE A 88 -0.26 -6.93 -11.01
CA ILE A 88 0.51 -6.44 -9.88
C ILE A 88 1.91 -7.01 -9.96
N HIS A 89 2.90 -6.13 -9.98
CA HIS A 89 4.31 -6.47 -9.98
C HIS A 89 4.88 -6.21 -8.59
N ILE A 90 5.45 -7.21 -7.98
CA ILE A 90 6.04 -7.13 -6.65
C ILE A 90 7.53 -6.89 -6.75
#